data_cd343937926f6a75caea9d38853c4cab
#
_entry.id   cd343937926f6a75caea9d38853c4cab
#
_cell.length_a   1.000
_cell.length_b   1.000
_cell.length_c   1.000
_cell.angle_alpha   90.00
_cell.angle_beta   90.00
_cell.angle_gamma   90.00
#
_symmetry.space_group_name_H-M   'P 1'
#
loop_
_entity.id
_entity.type
_entity.pdbx_description
1 polymer ?
#
loop_
_entity_poly.entity_id
_entity_poly.type
_entity_poly.pdbx_seq_one_letter_code
_entity_poly.pdbx_strand_id
1 'polypeptide(L)'
;MIMKKILFLAFMACICTSAFAQSEFRDRHMAYKGFADVGLGSSFIEGENSTSFNLTTSHGIQINPQTFVGAGIGVNLSSSSAYDGATVIAPIFGQARFNFLNKQISPYLDFKGGGTVGDFKGGYVEPSIGVSMPVARRFAIDFAFAYTLYTHKEKYGDVFDSQYFMFKYRTTLHNIGFKFGFEF
;
A
#
# COMPACT_ATOMS: atom_id res chain seq x y z
N MET A 1 4.57 -12.83 22.58
CA MET A 1 4.45 -13.92 21.60
C MET A 1 2.99 -14.20 21.17
N ILE A 2 2.01 -14.09 22.05
CA ILE A 2 0.58 -14.35 21.79
C ILE A 2 -0.05 -13.29 20.86
N MET A 3 0.26 -12.00 21.03
CA MET A 3 -0.28 -10.90 20.20
C MET A 3 0.06 -11.03 18.72
N LYS A 4 1.28 -11.50 18.35
CA LYS A 4 1.68 -11.73 16.95
C LYS A 4 0.87 -12.84 16.29
N LYS A 5 0.51 -13.88 17.04
CA LYS A 5 -0.33 -15.00 16.56
C LYS A 5 -1.78 -14.57 16.34
N ILE A 6 -2.32 -13.72 17.24
CA ILE A 6 -3.69 -13.19 17.12
C ILE A 6 -3.80 -12.26 15.91
N LEU A 7 -2.81 -11.40 15.66
CA LEU A 7 -2.77 -10.51 14.50
C LEU A 7 -2.70 -11.31 13.19
N PHE A 8 -1.92 -12.39 13.16
CA PHE A 8 -1.83 -13.29 11.99
C PHE A 8 -3.14 -14.04 11.75
N LEU A 9 -3.81 -14.51 12.79
CA LEU A 9 -5.11 -15.18 12.69
C LEU A 9 -6.22 -14.22 12.23
N ALA A 10 -6.25 -12.98 12.72
CA ALA A 10 -7.18 -11.95 12.28
C ALA A 10 -6.97 -11.58 10.82
N PHE A 11 -5.70 -11.50 10.37
CA PHE A 11 -5.35 -11.25 8.97
C PHE A 11 -5.79 -12.40 8.05
N MET A 12 -5.55 -13.66 8.45
CA MET A 12 -6.03 -14.84 7.73
C MET A 12 -7.57 -14.93 7.69
N ALA A 13 -8.25 -14.55 8.77
CA ALA A 13 -9.72 -14.51 8.81
C ALA A 13 -10.29 -13.46 7.85
N CYS A 14 -9.68 -12.28 7.73
CA CYS A 14 -10.08 -11.26 6.75
C CYS A 14 -9.93 -11.73 5.30
N ILE A 15 -8.89 -12.51 4.98
CA ILE A 15 -8.70 -13.09 3.65
C ILE A 15 -9.76 -14.15 3.37
N CYS A 16 -10.11 -15.00 4.37
CA CYS A 16 -11.10 -16.06 4.20
C CYS A 16 -12.53 -15.53 4.05
N THR A 17 -12.91 -14.46 4.75
CA THR A 17 -14.27 -13.90 4.66
C THR A 17 -14.55 -13.27 3.30
N SER A 18 -13.55 -12.73 2.62
CA SER A 18 -13.70 -12.18 1.27
C SER A 18 -13.95 -13.25 0.21
N ALA A 19 -13.51 -14.49 0.42
CA ALA A 19 -13.74 -15.59 -0.50
C ALA A 19 -15.19 -16.09 -0.52
N PHE A 20 -15.96 -15.93 0.57
CA PHE A 20 -17.34 -16.40 0.68
C PHE A 20 -18.39 -15.39 0.21
N ALA A 21 -18.07 -14.09 0.11
CA ALA A 21 -19.03 -13.04 -0.28
C ALA A 21 -19.34 -12.99 -1.80
N GLN A 22 -18.73 -13.85 -2.62
CA GLN A 22 -18.73 -13.69 -4.08
C GLN A 22 -19.81 -14.46 -4.86
N SER A 23 -20.77 -15.13 -4.20
CA SER A 23 -21.67 -16.05 -4.93
C SER A 23 -22.89 -15.41 -5.61
N GLU A 24 -23.25 -14.16 -5.37
CA GLU A 24 -24.53 -13.59 -5.80
C GLU A 24 -24.52 -12.38 -6.76
N PHE A 25 -23.36 -11.90 -7.22
CA PHE A 25 -23.28 -10.65 -8.01
C PHE A 25 -22.95 -10.83 -9.50
N ARG A 26 -23.39 -11.91 -10.13
CA ARG A 26 -23.00 -12.25 -11.53
C ARG A 26 -23.65 -11.40 -12.62
N ASP A 27 -24.68 -10.59 -12.34
CA ASP A 27 -25.46 -9.85 -13.35
C ASP A 27 -25.50 -8.32 -13.18
N ARG A 28 -24.64 -7.73 -12.35
CA ARG A 28 -24.53 -6.27 -12.24
C ARG A 28 -23.21 -5.78 -12.80
N HIS A 29 -23.22 -4.61 -13.42
CA HIS A 29 -22.02 -3.91 -13.93
C HIS A 29 -20.97 -3.59 -12.85
N MET A 30 -21.25 -3.88 -11.57
CA MET A 30 -20.34 -3.68 -10.44
C MET A 30 -20.06 -5.02 -9.78
N ALA A 31 -18.80 -5.43 -9.74
CA ALA A 31 -18.34 -6.63 -9.05
C ALA A 31 -17.37 -6.26 -7.92
N TYR A 32 -17.47 -6.97 -6.80
CA TYR A 32 -16.45 -6.89 -5.75
C TYR A 32 -15.13 -7.43 -6.27
N LYS A 33 -14.03 -6.78 -5.87
CA LYS A 33 -12.66 -7.17 -6.20
C LYS A 33 -11.73 -6.86 -5.03
N GLY A 34 -10.77 -7.75 -4.80
CA GLY A 34 -9.72 -7.56 -3.81
C GLY A 34 -8.34 -7.73 -4.41
N PHE A 35 -7.37 -7.08 -3.79
CA PHE A 35 -5.95 -7.17 -4.13
C PHE A 35 -5.14 -7.46 -2.88
N ALA A 36 -4.09 -8.26 -3.04
CA ALA A 36 -3.06 -8.47 -2.05
C ALA A 36 -1.70 -8.34 -2.73
N ASP A 37 -0.91 -7.33 -2.35
CA ASP A 37 0.37 -7.01 -2.97
C ASP A 37 1.51 -7.20 -1.98
N VAL A 38 2.59 -7.80 -2.45
CA VAL A 38 3.90 -7.87 -1.78
C VAL A 38 4.90 -7.08 -2.61
N GLY A 39 5.66 -6.19 -1.98
CA GLY A 39 6.64 -5.35 -2.67
C GLY A 39 8.01 -5.37 -2.01
N LEU A 40 9.03 -5.24 -2.83
CA LEU A 40 10.41 -5.02 -2.44
C LEU A 40 10.92 -3.76 -3.12
N GLY A 41 11.62 -2.91 -2.37
CA GLY A 41 12.12 -1.66 -2.90
C GLY A 41 13.27 -1.07 -2.09
N SER A 42 13.72 0.07 -2.56
CA SER A 42 14.69 0.90 -1.86
C SER A 42 14.04 2.21 -1.45
N SER A 43 14.25 2.60 -0.21
CA SER A 43 13.79 3.87 0.34
C SER A 43 14.97 4.83 0.47
N PHE A 44 14.72 6.10 0.21
CA PHE A 44 15.72 7.17 0.22
C PHE A 44 15.22 8.29 1.16
N ILE A 45 16.00 8.58 2.20
CA ILE A 45 15.81 9.72 3.09
C ILE A 45 17.14 10.47 3.16
N GLU A 46 17.18 11.75 2.78
CA GLU A 46 18.31 12.66 2.97
C GLU A 46 19.70 12.08 2.55
N GLY A 47 19.72 11.22 1.50
CA GLY A 47 20.93 10.59 0.99
C GLY A 47 21.25 9.21 1.58
N GLU A 48 20.51 8.75 2.58
CA GLU A 48 20.63 7.42 3.15
C GLU A 48 19.72 6.43 2.39
N ASN A 49 20.25 5.25 2.09
CA ASN A 49 19.55 4.18 1.39
C ASN A 49 19.12 3.12 2.39
N SER A 50 17.88 2.67 2.30
CA SER A 50 17.37 1.56 3.06
C SER A 50 16.59 0.58 2.18
N THR A 51 16.60 -0.70 2.54
CA THR A 51 15.77 -1.71 1.88
C THR A 51 14.40 -1.72 2.52
N SER A 52 13.36 -1.78 1.69
CA SER A 52 11.97 -1.80 2.14
C SER A 52 11.23 -3.04 1.67
N PHE A 53 10.39 -3.57 2.54
CA PHE A 53 9.43 -4.62 2.27
C PHE A 53 8.02 -4.07 2.50
N ASN A 54 7.14 -4.22 1.51
CA ASN A 54 5.77 -3.73 1.55
C ASN A 54 4.79 -4.90 1.45
N LEU A 55 3.77 -4.88 2.29
CA LEU A 55 2.62 -5.76 2.20
C LEU A 55 1.36 -4.89 2.24
N THR A 56 0.51 -4.98 1.22
CA THR A 56 -0.75 -4.22 1.17
C THR A 56 -1.90 -5.12 0.80
N THR A 57 -3.09 -4.81 1.33
CA THR A 57 -4.34 -5.41 0.87
C THR A 57 -5.37 -4.32 0.65
N SER A 58 -6.17 -4.46 -0.38
CA SER A 58 -7.24 -3.52 -0.70
C SER A 58 -8.47 -4.25 -1.20
N HIS A 59 -9.63 -3.66 -0.93
CA HIS A 59 -10.94 -4.20 -1.24
C HIS A 59 -11.81 -3.09 -1.80
N GLY A 60 -12.62 -3.41 -2.79
CA GLY A 60 -13.46 -2.41 -3.42
C GLY A 60 -14.38 -2.97 -4.50
N ILE A 61 -14.71 -2.10 -5.43
CA ILE A 61 -15.71 -2.36 -6.47
C ILE A 61 -15.06 -2.11 -7.84
N GLN A 62 -15.18 -3.08 -8.71
CA GLN A 62 -14.93 -2.94 -10.14
C GLN A 62 -16.16 -2.23 -10.74
N ILE A 63 -16.00 -0.96 -11.13
CA ILE A 63 -17.11 -0.14 -11.69
C ILE A 63 -17.44 -0.56 -13.12
N ASN A 64 -16.40 -0.84 -13.90
CA ASN A 64 -16.46 -1.36 -15.25
C ASN A 64 -15.24 -2.25 -15.51
N PRO A 65 -15.13 -2.98 -16.64
CA PRO A 65 -14.01 -3.88 -16.90
C PRO A 65 -12.61 -3.26 -16.78
N GLN A 66 -12.52 -1.93 -16.85
CA GLN A 66 -11.25 -1.20 -16.84
C GLN A 66 -10.98 -0.48 -15.51
N THR A 67 -12.02 -0.10 -14.75
CA THR A 67 -11.88 0.80 -13.60
C THR A 67 -12.27 0.12 -12.29
N PHE A 68 -11.36 0.14 -11.34
CA PHE A 68 -11.56 -0.28 -9.96
C PHE A 68 -11.38 0.90 -9.01
N VAL A 69 -12.21 0.93 -7.95
CA VAL A 69 -12.08 1.87 -6.84
C VAL A 69 -12.25 1.11 -5.53
N GLY A 70 -11.38 1.36 -4.58
CA GLY A 70 -11.39 0.67 -3.29
C GLY A 70 -10.64 1.40 -2.20
N ALA A 71 -10.52 0.74 -1.07
CA ALA A 71 -9.72 1.17 0.06
C ALA A 71 -8.90 0.01 0.60
N GLY A 72 -7.79 0.33 1.25
CA GLY A 72 -6.88 -0.69 1.75
C GLY A 72 -6.02 -0.23 2.91
N ILE A 73 -5.30 -1.20 3.43
CA ILE A 73 -4.32 -1.03 4.48
C ILE A 73 -3.04 -1.77 4.10
N GLY A 74 -1.93 -1.39 4.71
CA GLY A 74 -0.67 -2.07 4.49
C GLY A 74 0.30 -1.96 5.64
N VAL A 75 1.45 -2.59 5.46
CA VAL A 75 2.63 -2.47 6.33
C VAL A 75 3.84 -2.33 5.44
N ASN A 76 4.66 -1.32 5.72
CA ASN A 76 5.99 -1.14 5.17
C ASN A 76 7.00 -1.35 6.28
N LEU A 77 7.97 -2.21 6.03
CA LEU A 77 9.12 -2.46 6.88
C LEU A 77 10.36 -1.94 6.14
N SER A 78 11.02 -0.94 6.70
CA SER A 78 12.25 -0.38 6.14
C SER A 78 13.40 -0.61 7.11
N SER A 79 14.50 -1.17 6.60
CA SER A 79 15.71 -1.41 7.37
C SER A 79 16.87 -0.65 6.74
N SER A 80 17.54 0.21 7.53
CA SER A 80 18.74 0.95 7.14
C SER A 80 19.94 0.31 7.80
N SER A 81 21.05 0.27 7.06
CA SER A 81 22.35 -0.18 7.62
C SER A 81 22.95 0.82 8.60
N ALA A 82 22.45 2.07 8.62
CA ALA A 82 22.96 3.15 9.46
C ALA A 82 22.30 3.21 10.85
N TYR A 83 21.16 2.56 11.03
CA TYR A 83 20.41 2.55 12.30
C TYR A 83 20.07 1.12 12.71
N ASP A 84 20.36 0.77 13.96
CA ASP A 84 19.93 -0.50 14.57
C ASP A 84 18.43 -0.45 14.81
N GLY A 85 17.63 -0.86 13.81
CA GLY A 85 16.17 -0.95 13.94
C GLY A 85 15.47 -0.94 12.58
N ALA A 86 14.31 -1.59 12.56
CA ALA A 86 13.40 -1.54 11.43
C ALA A 86 12.32 -0.48 11.68
N THR A 87 12.15 0.44 10.74
CA THR A 87 11.05 1.42 10.75
C THR A 87 9.78 0.74 10.25
N VAL A 88 8.69 0.85 11.00
CA VAL A 88 7.39 0.28 10.67
C VAL A 88 6.39 1.38 10.32
N ILE A 89 5.92 1.38 9.09
CA ILE A 89 4.93 2.34 8.59
C ILE A 89 3.69 1.57 8.15
N ALA A 90 2.51 1.95 8.64
CA ALA A 90 1.25 1.33 8.25
C ALA A 90 0.38 2.33 7.49
N PRO A 91 0.32 2.27 6.14
CA PRO A 91 -0.55 3.09 5.32
C PRO A 91 -2.01 2.62 5.39
N ILE A 92 -2.93 3.61 5.42
CA ILE A 92 -4.37 3.46 5.22
C ILE A 92 -4.70 4.33 4.01
N PHE A 93 -5.28 3.74 2.95
CA PHE A 93 -5.39 4.42 1.67
C PHE A 93 -6.69 4.13 0.92
N GLY A 94 -7.08 5.07 0.07
CA GLY A 94 -7.97 4.83 -1.05
C GLY A 94 -7.16 4.40 -2.27
N GLN A 95 -7.74 3.59 -3.14
CA GLN A 95 -7.13 3.07 -4.36
C GLN A 95 -8.03 3.31 -5.55
N ALA A 96 -7.42 3.74 -6.66
CA ALA A 96 -8.03 3.79 -7.97
C ALA A 96 -7.10 3.11 -8.98
N ARG A 97 -7.63 2.14 -9.74
CA ARG A 97 -6.87 1.40 -10.75
C ARG A 97 -7.58 1.45 -12.09
N PHE A 98 -6.81 1.65 -13.13
CA PHE A 98 -7.27 1.67 -14.52
C PHE A 98 -6.51 0.66 -15.37
N ASN A 99 -7.21 -0.34 -15.90
CA ASN A 99 -6.70 -1.34 -16.82
C ASN A 99 -6.93 -0.85 -18.26
N PHE A 100 -5.88 -0.77 -19.07
CA PHE A 100 -5.96 -0.26 -20.43
C PHE A 100 -6.64 -1.23 -21.41
N LEU A 101 -6.49 -2.52 -21.16
CA LEU A 101 -6.99 -3.57 -22.06
C LEU A 101 -7.88 -4.57 -21.30
N ASN A 102 -8.94 -5.00 -21.97
CA ASN A 102 -9.78 -6.12 -21.49
C ASN A 102 -9.33 -7.42 -22.21
N LYS A 103 -8.06 -7.84 -21.98
CA LYS A 103 -7.41 -8.99 -22.63
C LYS A 103 -6.66 -9.83 -21.58
N GLN A 104 -6.10 -10.97 -22.03
CA GLN A 104 -5.32 -11.89 -21.18
C GLN A 104 -4.12 -11.23 -20.48
N ILE A 105 -3.51 -10.22 -21.11
CA ILE A 105 -2.48 -9.38 -20.49
C ILE A 105 -2.98 -7.94 -20.57
N SER A 106 -3.19 -7.33 -19.42
CA SER A 106 -3.70 -5.97 -19.32
C SER A 106 -2.70 -5.08 -18.59
N PRO A 107 -2.05 -4.16 -19.28
CA PRO A 107 -1.33 -3.08 -18.62
C PRO A 107 -2.29 -2.24 -17.78
N TYR A 108 -1.81 -1.72 -16.65
CA TYR A 108 -2.63 -0.88 -15.78
C TYR A 108 -1.84 0.26 -15.15
N LEU A 109 -2.55 1.30 -14.76
CA LEU A 109 -2.12 2.32 -13.83
C LEU A 109 -2.89 2.13 -12.53
N ASP A 110 -2.19 2.23 -11.41
CA ASP A 110 -2.78 2.17 -10.08
C ASP A 110 -2.29 3.36 -9.26
N PHE A 111 -3.20 3.94 -8.49
CA PHE A 111 -2.94 5.06 -7.63
C PHE A 111 -3.50 4.79 -6.24
N LYS A 112 -2.64 4.80 -5.23
CA LYS A 112 -3.03 4.70 -3.84
C LYS A 112 -2.71 6.04 -3.15
N GLY A 113 -3.64 6.55 -2.35
CA GLY A 113 -3.47 7.80 -1.63
C GLY A 113 -4.16 7.80 -0.29
N GLY A 114 -3.50 8.34 0.75
CA GLY A 114 -4.05 8.29 2.10
C GLY A 114 -3.11 8.83 3.17
N GLY A 115 -3.14 8.18 4.34
CA GLY A 115 -2.30 8.52 5.47
C GLY A 115 -1.56 7.32 6.03
N THR A 116 -0.58 7.59 6.89
CA THR A 116 0.23 6.57 7.58
C THR A 116 0.11 6.70 9.09
N VAL A 117 0.22 5.55 9.76
CA VAL A 117 0.38 5.42 11.21
C VAL A 117 1.63 4.60 11.50
N GLY A 118 2.11 4.61 12.74
CA GLY A 118 3.35 3.94 13.14
C GLY A 118 4.46 4.93 13.38
N ASP A 119 5.69 4.57 13.03
CA ASP A 119 6.88 5.39 13.28
C ASP A 119 6.92 6.65 12.40
N PHE A 120 6.27 6.60 11.24
CA PHE A 120 6.22 7.71 10.29
C PHE A 120 4.75 8.10 10.02
N LYS A 121 4.26 9.12 10.75
CA LYS A 121 2.87 9.60 10.68
C LYS A 121 2.74 10.72 9.67
N GLY A 122 1.87 10.56 8.66
CA GLY A 122 1.66 11.64 7.69
C GLY A 122 0.90 11.22 6.45
N GLY A 123 1.26 11.82 5.31
CA GLY A 123 0.64 11.54 4.03
C GLY A 123 1.31 10.36 3.32
N TYR A 124 0.51 9.65 2.53
CA TYR A 124 0.91 8.53 1.71
C TYR A 124 0.37 8.69 0.30
N VAL A 125 1.24 8.54 -0.69
CA VAL A 125 0.86 8.53 -2.11
C VAL A 125 1.72 7.48 -2.82
N GLU A 126 1.09 6.61 -3.62
CA GLU A 126 1.78 5.55 -4.38
C GLU A 126 1.16 5.40 -5.77
N PRO A 127 1.67 6.10 -6.79
CA PRO A 127 1.46 5.72 -8.18
C PRO A 127 2.22 4.44 -8.53
N SER A 128 1.61 3.58 -9.33
CA SER A 128 2.28 2.40 -9.89
C SER A 128 1.78 2.08 -11.30
N ILE A 129 2.66 1.48 -12.09
CA ILE A 129 2.38 0.97 -13.42
C ILE A 129 2.72 -0.52 -13.45
N GLY A 130 1.85 -1.32 -14.06
CA GLY A 130 2.05 -2.76 -14.06
C GLY A 130 1.31 -3.48 -15.16
N VAL A 131 1.38 -4.80 -15.08
CA VAL A 131 0.65 -5.73 -15.94
C VAL A 131 -0.12 -6.72 -15.08
N SER A 132 -1.36 -6.99 -15.46
CA SER A 132 -2.22 -7.99 -14.84
C SER A 132 -2.41 -9.14 -15.81
N MET A 133 -2.25 -10.37 -15.30
CA MET A 133 -2.38 -11.61 -16.05
C MET A 133 -3.42 -12.49 -15.36
N PRO A 134 -4.62 -12.68 -15.92
CA PRO A 134 -5.62 -13.60 -15.38
C PRO A 134 -5.10 -15.04 -15.49
N VAL A 135 -5.05 -15.73 -14.35
CA VAL A 135 -4.64 -17.13 -14.23
C VAL A 135 -5.86 -18.06 -14.17
N ALA A 136 -6.96 -17.55 -13.59
CA ALA A 136 -8.22 -18.25 -13.50
C ALA A 136 -9.40 -17.26 -13.62
N ARG A 137 -10.64 -17.80 -13.70
CA ARG A 137 -11.84 -16.95 -13.87
C ARG A 137 -12.00 -15.83 -12.84
N ARG A 138 -11.39 -15.96 -11.67
CA ARG A 138 -11.49 -15.02 -10.53
C ARG A 138 -10.14 -14.62 -9.94
N PHE A 139 -9.04 -15.07 -10.53
CA PHE A 139 -7.70 -14.80 -10.01
C PHE A 139 -6.82 -14.25 -11.12
N ALA A 140 -6.11 -13.19 -10.82
CA ALA A 140 -5.05 -12.68 -11.65
C ALA A 140 -3.77 -12.47 -10.83
N ILE A 141 -2.65 -12.49 -11.52
CA ILE A 141 -1.33 -12.17 -10.99
C ILE A 141 -0.93 -10.83 -11.57
N ASP A 142 -0.43 -9.97 -10.71
CA ASP A 142 -0.01 -8.62 -11.03
C ASP A 142 1.49 -8.46 -10.82
N PHE A 143 2.14 -7.77 -11.75
CA PHE A 143 3.51 -7.27 -11.60
C PHE A 143 3.51 -5.77 -11.83
N ALA A 144 4.09 -5.01 -10.91
CA ALA A 144 4.13 -3.57 -11.04
C ALA A 144 5.46 -2.98 -10.57
N PHE A 145 5.76 -1.81 -11.12
CA PHE A 145 6.73 -0.87 -10.61
C PHE A 145 5.98 0.23 -9.87
N ALA A 146 6.39 0.50 -8.64
CA ALA A 146 5.74 1.47 -7.78
C ALA A 146 6.73 2.53 -7.29
N TYR A 147 6.23 3.76 -7.18
CA TYR A 147 6.90 4.87 -6.54
C TYR A 147 6.07 5.33 -5.36
N THR A 148 6.61 5.28 -4.16
CA THR A 148 5.87 5.63 -2.95
C THR A 148 6.47 6.87 -2.29
N LEU A 149 5.61 7.80 -1.91
CA LEU A 149 5.94 9.01 -1.15
C LEU A 149 5.28 8.94 0.21
N TYR A 150 6.09 9.05 1.25
CA TYR A 150 5.63 9.27 2.62
C TYR A 150 6.03 10.67 3.05
N THR A 151 5.09 11.45 3.60
CA THR A 151 5.38 12.78 4.11
C THR A 151 5.12 12.82 5.60
N HIS A 152 6.13 13.20 6.37
CA HIS A 152 6.04 13.36 7.82
C HIS A 152 6.18 14.83 8.22
N LYS A 153 5.40 15.24 9.22
CA LYS A 153 5.46 16.59 9.79
C LYS A 153 5.83 16.48 11.25
N GLU A 154 7.03 16.87 11.58
CA GLU A 154 7.47 17.03 12.97
C GLU A 154 7.34 18.48 13.42
N LYS A 155 6.97 18.64 14.70
CA LYS A 155 6.99 19.92 15.39
C LYS A 155 8.06 19.84 16.46
N TYR A 156 9.16 20.51 16.26
CA TYR A 156 10.16 20.70 17.32
C TYR A 156 9.89 22.04 18.00
N GLY A 157 9.74 21.99 19.34
CA GLY A 157 9.71 23.19 20.16
C GLY A 157 11.05 23.32 20.87
N ASP A 158 11.81 24.34 20.59
CA ASP A 158 13.03 24.65 21.33
C ASP A 158 12.83 25.94 22.16
N VAL A 159 13.35 25.93 23.37
CA VAL A 159 13.30 27.09 24.28
C VAL A 159 14.66 27.78 24.18
N PHE A 160 14.73 28.86 23.42
CA PHE A 160 15.87 29.77 23.41
C PHE A 160 15.50 31.04 24.19
N ASP A 161 16.31 31.39 25.19
CA ASP A 161 16.22 32.65 25.94
C ASP A 161 14.80 33.00 26.44
N SER A 162 14.11 32.04 27.09
CA SER A 162 12.75 32.17 27.64
C SER A 162 11.63 32.40 26.58
N GLN A 163 11.93 32.28 25.31
CA GLN A 163 10.93 32.30 24.24
C GLN A 163 10.75 30.94 23.58
N TYR A 164 9.50 30.54 23.39
CA TYR A 164 9.12 29.29 22.76
C TYR A 164 9.08 29.45 21.24
N PHE A 165 10.01 28.85 20.53
CA PHE A 165 10.00 28.80 19.04
C PHE A 165 9.55 27.43 18.57
N MET A 166 8.48 27.39 17.77
CA MET A 166 7.99 26.17 17.11
C MET A 166 8.51 26.11 15.68
N PHE A 167 9.41 25.18 15.41
CA PHE A 167 9.87 24.87 14.06
C PHE A 167 9.06 23.69 13.51
N LYS A 168 8.50 23.86 12.30
CA LYS A 168 7.83 22.79 11.56
C LYS A 168 8.83 22.22 10.55
N TYR A 169 9.26 20.99 10.77
CA TYR A 169 10.05 20.25 9.80
C TYR A 169 9.12 19.32 9.01
N ARG A 170 9.39 19.21 7.71
CA ARG A 170 8.69 18.27 6.81
C ARG A 170 9.74 17.35 6.20
N THR A 171 9.74 16.09 6.61
CA THR A 171 10.58 15.05 6.04
C THR A 171 9.79 14.26 5.00
N THR A 172 10.42 13.93 3.89
CA THR A 172 9.82 13.12 2.83
C THR A 172 10.68 11.89 2.60
N LEU A 173 10.06 10.73 2.71
CA LEU A 173 10.65 9.44 2.36
C LEU A 173 10.20 9.05 0.96
N HIS A 174 11.14 8.78 0.09
CA HIS A 174 10.92 8.26 -1.25
C HIS A 174 11.21 6.76 -1.26
N ASN A 175 10.32 5.97 -1.89
CA ASN A 175 10.53 4.55 -2.06
C ASN A 175 10.25 4.16 -3.51
N ILE A 176 11.16 3.39 -4.09
CA ILE A 176 11.03 2.85 -5.44
C ILE A 176 11.12 1.33 -5.33
N GLY A 177 10.17 0.61 -5.91
CA GLY A 177 10.15 -0.84 -5.79
C GLY A 177 9.31 -1.57 -6.83
N PHE A 178 9.45 -2.88 -6.80
CA PHE A 178 8.63 -3.81 -7.56
C PHE A 178 7.59 -4.45 -6.65
N LYS A 179 6.40 -4.66 -7.20
CA LYS A 179 5.30 -5.33 -6.50
C LYS A 179 4.87 -6.57 -7.28
N PHE A 180 4.56 -7.60 -6.54
CA PHE A 180 3.88 -8.80 -6.98
C PHE A 180 2.53 -8.85 -6.27
N GLY A 181 1.46 -8.97 -7.03
CA GLY A 181 0.10 -8.92 -6.52
C GLY A 181 -0.75 -10.10 -6.94
N PHE A 182 -1.76 -10.35 -6.12
CA PHE A 182 -2.87 -11.26 -6.42
C PHE A 182 -4.16 -10.46 -6.46
N GLU A 183 -4.92 -10.66 -7.52
CA GLU A 183 -6.28 -10.14 -7.70
C GLU A 183 -7.27 -11.29 -7.51
N PHE A 184 -8.35 -11.04 -6.73
CA PHE A 184 -9.40 -12.03 -6.41
C PHE A 184 -10.79 -11.40 -6.25
#